data_3de6cca8d834328c29d7bb39e95e9e7e
#
_entry.id   3de6cca8d834328c29d7bb39e95e9e7e
#
_cell.length_a   1.000
_cell.length_b   1.000
_cell.length_c   1.000
_cell.angle_alpha   90.00
_cell.angle_beta   90.00
_cell.angle_gamma   90.00
#
_symmetry.space_group_name_H-M   'P 1'
#
loop_
_entity.id
_entity.type
_entity.pdbx_description
1 polymer ?
#
loop_
_entity_poly.entity_id
_entity_poly.type
_entity_poly.pdbx_seq_one_letter_code
_entity_poly.pdbx_strand_id
1 'polypeptide(L)'
;IGAGPCGVVVDFNAVRGGDVQTLPLDNGLQVPAHDYSQNVLLGAEDGYFRTRTTPKFERGKAVLSRGSLMSYISGTASIRGEKSVGAGDVIAQTVTTMENIDYLVSPENLARYGATVSVGAPHYDLLRVYVKRREDMPAVRDYMSERYPMTSLVFLNTDVCRSELLVEIEGVASYENEKHN
;
A
#
# COMPACT_ATOMS: atom_id res chain seq x y z
N ILE A 1 -10.32 0.71 2.51
CA ILE A 1 -11.61 1.44 2.47
C ILE A 1 -12.56 0.62 1.63
N GLY A 2 -13.48 -0.08 2.26
CA GLY A 2 -14.54 -0.79 1.58
C GLY A 2 -15.81 0.06 1.53
N ALA A 3 -16.32 0.34 0.33
CA ALA A 3 -17.67 0.87 0.16
C ALA A 3 -18.60 -0.27 -0.26
N GLY A 4 -19.53 -0.63 0.60
CA GLY A 4 -20.61 -1.54 0.27
C GLY A 4 -21.92 -0.76 0.06
N PRO A 5 -23.00 -1.43 -0.36
CA PRO A 5 -24.28 -0.77 -0.60
C PRO A 5 -24.89 -0.14 0.66
N CYS A 6 -24.33 -0.38 1.83
CA CYS A 6 -24.87 0.05 3.13
C CYS A 6 -23.93 0.94 3.94
N GLY A 7 -22.83 1.45 3.37
CA GLY A 7 -21.96 2.38 4.09
C GLY A 7 -20.46 2.13 3.96
N VAL A 8 -19.70 2.66 4.90
CA VAL A 8 -18.23 2.58 4.97
C VAL A 8 -17.83 1.61 6.08
N VAL A 9 -16.92 0.67 5.77
CA VAL A 9 -16.26 -0.17 6.76
C VAL A 9 -14.92 0.45 7.09
N VAL A 10 -14.62 0.63 8.36
CA VAL A 10 -13.35 1.17 8.86
C VAL A 10 -12.73 0.14 9.80
N ASP A 11 -11.53 -0.32 9.44
CA ASP A 11 -10.66 -1.09 10.33
C ASP A 11 -9.62 -0.16 10.95
N PHE A 12 -9.32 -0.35 12.21
CA PHE A 12 -8.23 0.36 12.85
C PHE A 12 -7.46 -0.54 13.81
N ASN A 13 -6.16 -0.28 13.93
CA ASN A 13 -5.30 -0.88 14.92
C ASN A 13 -4.78 0.21 15.85
N ALA A 14 -4.75 -0.05 17.15
CA ALA A 14 -4.21 0.85 18.14
C ALA A 14 -3.15 0.12 18.97
N VAL A 15 -1.98 0.75 19.14
CA VAL A 15 -0.88 0.21 19.94
C VAL A 15 -0.54 1.22 21.03
N ARG A 16 -0.32 0.72 22.25
CA ARG A 16 0.12 1.52 23.39
C ARG A 16 1.21 0.79 24.17
N GLY A 17 2.29 1.48 24.49
CA GLY A 17 3.37 0.96 25.33
C GLY A 17 4.58 1.88 25.31
N GLY A 18 5.40 1.85 26.35
CA GLY A 18 6.64 2.63 26.41
C GLY A 18 7.76 2.06 25.54
N ASP A 19 7.60 0.82 25.09
CA ASP A 19 8.52 0.06 24.24
C ASP A 19 8.04 -0.03 22.77
N VAL A 20 7.03 0.77 22.39
CA VAL A 20 6.49 0.83 21.03
C VAL A 20 7.01 2.07 20.31
N GLN A 21 7.66 1.85 19.18
CA GLN A 21 8.06 2.91 18.24
C GLN A 21 7.25 2.76 16.95
N THR A 22 6.78 3.88 16.42
CA THR A 22 6.10 3.92 15.12
C THR A 22 6.90 4.79 14.15
N LEU A 23 7.08 4.30 12.93
CA LEU A 23 7.82 4.98 11.87
C LEU A 23 6.88 5.21 10.69
N PRO A 24 6.62 6.48 10.28
CA PRO A 24 5.93 6.75 9.04
C PRO A 24 6.82 6.32 7.88
N LEU A 25 6.23 5.67 6.87
CA LEU A 25 6.97 5.20 5.70
C LEU A 25 6.48 5.94 4.45
N ASP A 26 7.43 6.52 3.72
CA ASP A 26 7.21 7.03 2.38
C ASP A 26 7.88 6.14 1.35
N ASN A 27 7.40 6.22 0.12
CA ASN A 27 7.90 5.43 -0.99
C ASN A 27 8.72 6.31 -1.94
N GLY A 28 10.03 6.07 -2.03
CA GLY A 28 10.91 6.84 -2.91
C GLY A 28 10.60 6.71 -4.42
N LEU A 29 9.77 5.73 -4.81
CA LEU A 29 9.29 5.56 -6.18
C LEU A 29 8.04 6.40 -6.49
N GLN A 30 7.43 7.00 -5.46
CA GLN A 30 6.18 7.76 -5.55
C GLN A 30 6.33 9.12 -4.85
N VAL A 31 5.68 10.13 -5.38
CA VAL A 31 5.51 11.41 -4.68
C VAL A 31 4.61 11.19 -3.45
N PRO A 32 4.92 11.78 -2.28
CA PRO A 32 4.01 11.75 -1.14
C PRO A 32 2.60 12.23 -1.55
N ALA A 33 1.57 11.56 -1.07
CA ALA A 33 0.20 11.81 -1.55
C ALA A 33 -0.26 13.26 -1.32
N HIS A 34 0.19 13.88 -0.24
CA HIS A 34 -0.11 15.28 0.09
C HIS A 34 0.61 16.31 -0.80
N ASP A 35 1.62 15.88 -1.58
CA ASP A 35 2.41 16.73 -2.49
C ASP A 35 2.01 16.55 -3.97
N TYR A 36 0.95 15.78 -4.25
CA TYR A 36 0.46 15.61 -5.62
C TYR A 36 0.12 16.94 -6.27
N SER A 37 0.57 17.11 -7.52
CA SER A 37 0.23 18.27 -8.32
C SER A 37 -1.25 18.32 -8.68
N GLN A 38 -1.76 19.53 -8.99
CA GLN A 38 -3.14 19.71 -9.43
C GLN A 38 -3.49 18.92 -10.71
N ASN A 39 -2.47 18.49 -11.47
CA ASN A 39 -2.65 17.77 -12.73
C ASN A 39 -3.19 16.33 -12.54
N VAL A 40 -2.95 15.73 -11.37
CA VAL A 40 -3.35 14.35 -11.09
C VAL A 40 -4.43 14.23 -10.03
N LEU A 41 -4.85 15.34 -9.43
CA LEU A 41 -5.89 15.36 -8.42
C LEU A 41 -7.28 15.23 -9.05
N LEU A 42 -8.12 14.44 -8.40
CA LEU A 42 -9.52 14.22 -8.75
C LEU A 42 -10.44 14.88 -7.72
N GLY A 43 -11.70 15.06 -8.10
CA GLY A 43 -12.72 15.63 -7.24
C GLY A 43 -13.09 17.06 -7.60
N ALA A 44 -13.99 17.64 -6.81
CA ALA A 44 -14.43 19.01 -7.01
C ALA A 44 -13.32 20.01 -6.68
N GLU A 45 -13.23 21.08 -7.46
CA GLU A 45 -12.38 22.22 -7.15
C GLU A 45 -12.98 23.01 -5.98
N ASP A 46 -12.13 23.51 -5.10
CA ASP A 46 -12.51 24.55 -4.16
C ASP A 46 -13.01 25.79 -4.94
N GLY A 47 -14.22 26.22 -4.64
CA GLY A 47 -14.88 27.29 -5.38
C GLY A 47 -14.16 28.65 -5.32
N TYR A 48 -13.30 28.86 -4.32
CA TYR A 48 -12.58 30.10 -4.12
C TYR A 48 -11.16 30.06 -4.75
N PHE A 49 -10.40 28.99 -4.48
CA PHE A 49 -9.01 28.85 -4.94
C PHE A 49 -8.88 28.10 -6.26
N ARG A 50 -9.93 27.48 -6.76
CA ARG A 50 -9.94 26.58 -7.95
C ARG A 50 -8.89 25.47 -7.87
N THR A 51 -8.63 25.00 -6.67
CA THR A 51 -7.68 23.93 -6.40
C THR A 51 -8.40 22.70 -5.85
N ARG A 52 -7.85 21.52 -6.13
CA ARG A 52 -8.32 20.25 -5.57
C ARG A 52 -7.51 19.92 -4.34
N THR A 53 -8.17 19.35 -3.33
CA THR A 53 -7.51 18.92 -2.11
C THR A 53 -6.67 17.67 -2.36
N THR A 54 -5.43 17.67 -1.87
CA THR A 54 -4.56 16.50 -1.91
C THR A 54 -5.03 15.42 -0.92
N PRO A 55 -4.84 14.13 -1.25
CA PRO A 55 -5.10 13.06 -0.31
C PRO A 55 -4.26 13.19 0.96
N LYS A 56 -4.82 12.77 2.10
CA LYS A 56 -4.19 12.85 3.42
C LYS A 56 -4.01 11.45 3.98
N PHE A 57 -2.97 10.73 3.54
CA PHE A 57 -2.60 9.43 4.07
C PHE A 57 -1.09 9.21 4.01
N GLU A 58 -0.59 8.34 4.86
CA GLU A 58 0.79 7.83 4.82
C GLU A 58 0.84 6.60 3.91
N ARG A 59 1.95 6.39 3.20
CA ARG A 59 2.14 5.22 2.33
C ARG A 59 2.19 3.92 3.12
N GLY A 60 2.70 3.99 4.32
CA GLY A 60 2.72 2.90 5.27
C GLY A 60 3.19 3.35 6.63
N LYS A 61 3.09 2.44 7.59
CA LYS A 61 3.58 2.66 8.94
C LYS A 61 4.23 1.40 9.48
N ALA A 62 5.47 1.51 9.89
CA ALA A 62 6.12 0.44 10.62
C ALA A 62 5.91 0.61 12.13
N VAL A 63 5.68 -0.50 12.80
CA VAL A 63 5.54 -0.60 14.25
C VAL A 63 6.63 -1.54 14.77
N LEU A 64 7.54 -0.99 15.58
CA LEU A 64 8.57 -1.74 16.26
C LEU A 64 8.17 -1.89 17.72
N SER A 65 8.12 -3.12 18.21
CA SER A 65 7.82 -3.45 19.60
C SER A 65 8.55 -4.72 20.01
N ARG A 66 9.26 -4.66 21.14
CA ARG A 66 9.97 -5.83 21.72
C ARG A 66 10.86 -6.57 20.71
N GLY A 67 11.52 -5.84 19.83
CA GLY A 67 12.38 -6.40 18.80
C GLY A 67 11.65 -7.01 17.59
N SER A 68 10.33 -6.99 17.56
CA SER A 68 9.52 -7.38 16.39
C SER A 68 9.15 -6.14 15.59
N LEU A 69 9.27 -6.23 14.27
CA LEU A 69 8.87 -5.19 13.33
C LEU A 69 7.69 -5.69 12.49
N MET A 70 6.70 -4.82 12.33
CA MET A 70 5.54 -5.05 11.48
C MET A 70 5.28 -3.78 10.66
N SER A 71 5.08 -3.92 9.36
CA SER A 71 4.72 -2.83 8.46
C SER A 71 3.26 -2.93 8.03
N TYR A 72 2.50 -1.88 8.26
CA TYR A 72 1.15 -1.68 7.73
C TYR A 72 1.25 -0.89 6.45
N ILE A 73 0.76 -1.46 5.36
CA ILE A 73 0.87 -0.93 4.00
C ILE A 73 -0.49 -0.35 3.63
N SER A 74 -0.53 0.94 3.35
CA SER A 74 -1.74 1.62 2.86
C SER A 74 -2.03 1.24 1.41
N GLY A 75 -3.26 1.47 0.95
CA GLY A 75 -3.67 1.25 -0.43
C GLY A 75 -2.65 1.82 -1.41
N THR A 76 -2.03 0.93 -2.17
CA THR A 76 -0.97 1.22 -3.13
C THR A 76 -1.43 0.76 -4.51
N ALA A 77 -1.17 1.58 -5.53
CA ALA A 77 -1.55 1.31 -6.90
C ALA A 77 -0.37 1.51 -7.85
N SER A 78 -0.60 1.23 -9.13
CA SER A 78 0.39 1.35 -10.20
C SER A 78 0.72 2.81 -10.53
N ILE A 79 1.49 3.45 -9.65
CA ILE A 79 1.89 4.86 -9.75
C ILE A 79 3.41 4.96 -9.66
N ARG A 80 4.04 5.73 -10.55
CA ARG A 80 5.44 6.15 -10.50
C ARG A 80 5.51 7.67 -10.42
N GLY A 81 6.22 8.20 -9.43
CA GLY A 81 6.09 9.60 -9.10
C GLY A 81 4.65 9.91 -8.69
N GLU A 82 3.94 10.67 -9.50
CA GLU A 82 2.50 10.94 -9.34
C GLU A 82 1.63 10.40 -10.49
N LYS A 83 2.24 9.75 -11.51
CA LYS A 83 1.55 9.31 -12.72
C LYS A 83 1.17 7.85 -12.64
N SER A 84 -0.05 7.53 -13.06
CA SER A 84 -0.50 6.15 -13.27
C SER A 84 0.26 5.53 -14.46
N VAL A 85 0.69 4.28 -14.33
CA VAL A 85 1.41 3.54 -15.37
C VAL A 85 0.73 2.21 -15.67
N GLY A 86 1.00 1.60 -16.84
CA GLY A 86 0.38 0.34 -17.25
C GLY A 86 -1.10 0.47 -17.59
N ALA A 87 -1.54 1.60 -18.18
CA ALA A 87 -2.94 1.84 -18.51
C ALA A 87 -3.55 0.72 -19.36
N GLY A 88 -4.67 0.18 -18.93
CA GLY A 88 -5.41 -0.89 -19.63
C GLY A 88 -4.89 -2.31 -19.38
N ASP A 89 -3.71 -2.49 -18.79
CA ASP A 89 -3.10 -3.79 -18.50
C ASP A 89 -3.11 -4.05 -16.98
N VAL A 90 -4.03 -4.88 -16.51
CA VAL A 90 -4.20 -5.17 -15.08
C VAL A 90 -2.99 -5.93 -14.50
N ILE A 91 -2.34 -6.80 -15.27
CA ILE A 91 -1.17 -7.55 -14.79
C ILE A 91 0.04 -6.63 -14.68
N ALA A 92 0.30 -5.78 -15.69
CA ALA A 92 1.36 -4.77 -15.60
C ALA A 92 1.13 -3.83 -14.41
N GLN A 93 -0.10 -3.44 -14.14
CA GLN A 93 -0.44 -2.65 -12.96
C GLN A 93 -0.24 -3.43 -11.66
N THR A 94 -0.61 -4.71 -11.61
CA THR A 94 -0.37 -5.55 -10.42
C THR A 94 1.12 -5.68 -10.12
N VAL A 95 1.94 -5.93 -11.15
CA VAL A 95 3.41 -5.98 -11.02
C VAL A 95 3.96 -4.67 -10.46
N THR A 96 3.62 -3.54 -11.07
CA THR A 96 4.10 -2.22 -10.62
C THR A 96 3.63 -1.87 -9.21
N THR A 97 2.41 -2.28 -8.86
CA THR A 97 1.87 -2.10 -7.50
C THR A 97 2.69 -2.87 -6.48
N MET A 98 3.00 -4.14 -6.77
CA MET A 98 3.84 -4.95 -5.87
C MET A 98 5.28 -4.44 -5.80
N GLU A 99 5.87 -3.98 -6.90
CA GLU A 99 7.19 -3.32 -6.87
C GLU A 99 7.20 -2.07 -5.96
N ASN A 100 6.12 -1.30 -5.96
CA ASN A 100 5.98 -0.17 -5.03
C ASN A 100 5.90 -0.64 -3.58
N ILE A 101 5.16 -1.72 -3.33
CA ILE A 101 5.03 -2.31 -1.99
C ILE A 101 6.37 -2.90 -1.55
N ASP A 102 7.03 -3.69 -2.39
CA ASP A 102 8.34 -4.29 -2.11
C ASP A 102 9.38 -3.21 -1.73
N TYR A 103 9.41 -2.10 -2.48
CA TYR A 103 10.26 -0.96 -2.13
C TYR A 103 9.90 -0.34 -0.78
N LEU A 104 8.59 -0.08 -0.54
CA LEU A 104 8.12 0.57 0.68
C LEU A 104 8.54 -0.18 1.94
N VAL A 105 8.46 -1.51 1.91
CA VAL A 105 8.76 -2.38 3.06
C VAL A 105 10.16 -2.98 3.01
N SER A 106 11.01 -2.57 2.08
CA SER A 106 12.37 -3.08 1.98
C SER A 106 13.21 -2.70 3.21
N PRO A 107 14.18 -3.56 3.62
CA PRO A 107 15.10 -3.24 4.71
C PRO A 107 15.82 -1.91 4.52
N GLU A 108 16.19 -1.59 3.27
CA GLU A 108 16.88 -0.35 2.92
C GLU A 108 15.98 0.88 3.15
N ASN A 109 14.69 0.77 2.80
CA ASN A 109 13.75 1.86 3.02
C ASN A 109 13.45 2.01 4.51
N LEU A 110 13.24 0.91 5.24
CA LEU A 110 13.02 0.93 6.69
C LEU A 110 14.19 1.56 7.45
N ALA A 111 15.43 1.28 7.05
CA ALA A 111 16.62 1.87 7.66
C ALA A 111 16.65 3.41 7.52
N ARG A 112 16.12 3.97 6.44
CA ARG A 112 16.01 5.43 6.24
C ARG A 112 15.12 6.10 7.29
N TYR A 113 14.13 5.37 7.81
CA TYR A 113 13.20 5.86 8.83
C TYR A 113 13.60 5.45 10.26
N GLY A 114 14.82 4.91 10.43
CA GLY A 114 15.40 4.62 11.74
C GLY A 114 15.00 3.27 12.30
N ALA A 115 14.53 2.33 11.48
CA ALA A 115 14.44 0.94 11.89
C ALA A 115 15.86 0.39 12.07
N THR A 116 16.24 0.15 13.33
CA THR A 116 17.59 -0.32 13.69
C THR A 116 17.69 -1.84 13.85
N VAL A 117 16.61 -2.54 13.54
CA VAL A 117 16.60 -4.01 13.59
C VAL A 117 17.24 -4.56 12.32
N SER A 118 18.12 -5.54 12.49
CA SER A 118 18.57 -6.36 11.38
C SER A 118 17.37 -7.17 10.90
N VAL A 119 16.76 -6.72 9.82
CA VAL A 119 15.57 -7.35 9.26
C VAL A 119 15.96 -8.08 7.98
N GLY A 120 15.55 -9.35 7.89
CA GLY A 120 15.56 -10.10 6.65
C GLY A 120 14.52 -9.57 5.63
N ALA A 121 14.30 -10.32 4.57
CA ALA A 121 13.26 -10.01 3.61
C ALA A 121 11.88 -9.96 4.29
N PRO A 122 10.98 -9.05 3.86
CA PRO A 122 9.63 -9.00 4.40
C PRO A 122 8.85 -10.29 4.08
N HIS A 123 8.08 -10.76 5.04
CA HIS A 123 7.04 -11.76 4.84
C HIS A 123 5.69 -11.06 4.79
N TYR A 124 4.92 -11.26 3.74
CA TYR A 124 3.57 -10.72 3.64
C TYR A 124 2.59 -11.61 4.38
N ASP A 125 2.10 -11.16 5.54
CA ASP A 125 1.12 -11.90 6.33
C ASP A 125 -0.27 -11.85 5.69
N LEU A 126 -0.62 -10.69 5.14
CA LEU A 126 -1.90 -10.43 4.50
C LEU A 126 -1.75 -9.41 3.37
N LEU A 127 -2.32 -9.70 2.21
CA LEU A 127 -2.57 -8.73 1.15
C LEU A 127 -4.04 -8.72 0.79
N ARG A 128 -4.66 -7.54 0.80
CA ARG A 128 -6.00 -7.29 0.27
C ARG A 128 -5.87 -6.67 -1.10
N VAL A 129 -6.38 -7.35 -2.10
CA VAL A 129 -6.26 -7.00 -3.50
C VAL A 129 -7.63 -6.53 -4.01
N TYR A 130 -7.70 -5.25 -4.30
CA TYR A 130 -8.90 -4.59 -4.83
C TYR A 130 -8.78 -4.56 -6.35
N VAL A 131 -9.71 -5.22 -7.03
CA VAL A 131 -9.74 -5.32 -8.50
C VAL A 131 -10.97 -4.59 -9.01
N LYS A 132 -10.74 -3.60 -9.88
CA LYS A 132 -11.80 -2.72 -10.38
C LYS A 132 -12.78 -3.43 -11.30
N ARG A 133 -12.27 -4.21 -12.25
CA ARG A 133 -13.08 -4.93 -13.22
C ARG A 133 -13.24 -6.39 -12.82
N ARG A 134 -14.46 -6.85 -12.76
CA ARG A 134 -14.76 -8.25 -12.36
C ARG A 134 -14.10 -9.27 -13.29
N GLU A 135 -14.03 -8.96 -14.57
CA GLU A 135 -13.40 -9.78 -15.59
C GLU A 135 -11.89 -9.95 -15.41
N ASP A 136 -11.21 -9.00 -14.76
CA ASP A 136 -9.77 -9.06 -14.49
C ASP A 136 -9.44 -9.93 -13.25
N MET A 137 -10.44 -10.23 -12.42
CA MET A 137 -10.25 -10.95 -11.15
C MET A 137 -9.56 -12.31 -11.29
N PRO A 138 -9.88 -13.18 -12.27
CA PRO A 138 -9.18 -14.46 -12.42
C PRO A 138 -7.69 -14.27 -12.68
N ALA A 139 -7.31 -13.39 -13.62
CA ALA A 139 -5.93 -13.17 -14.00
C ALA A 139 -5.09 -12.61 -12.84
N VAL A 140 -5.64 -11.64 -12.09
CA VAL A 140 -4.97 -11.07 -10.91
C VAL A 140 -4.82 -12.12 -9.81
N ARG A 141 -5.85 -12.94 -9.58
CA ARG A 141 -5.82 -14.02 -8.59
C ARG A 141 -4.74 -15.05 -8.92
N ASP A 142 -4.69 -15.52 -10.15
CA ASP A 142 -3.73 -16.51 -10.60
C ASP A 142 -2.30 -15.97 -10.43
N TYR A 143 -2.03 -14.76 -10.91
CA TYR A 143 -0.74 -14.09 -10.75
C TYR A 143 -0.32 -13.97 -9.29
N MET A 144 -1.19 -13.45 -8.43
CA MET A 144 -0.88 -13.23 -7.01
C MET A 144 -0.69 -14.54 -6.25
N SER A 145 -1.53 -15.56 -6.53
CA SER A 145 -1.42 -16.87 -5.86
C SER A 145 -0.15 -17.64 -6.25
N GLU A 146 0.28 -17.51 -7.51
CA GLU A 146 1.54 -18.12 -7.98
C GLU A 146 2.76 -17.41 -7.37
N ARG A 147 2.73 -16.09 -7.32
CA ARG A 147 3.86 -15.28 -6.87
C ARG A 147 4.00 -15.21 -5.35
N TYR A 148 2.90 -15.28 -4.62
CA TYR A 148 2.83 -15.13 -3.16
C TYR A 148 2.10 -16.32 -2.49
N PRO A 149 2.59 -17.57 -2.67
CA PRO A 149 1.87 -18.78 -2.25
C PRO A 149 1.72 -18.93 -0.72
N MET A 150 2.57 -18.24 0.04
CA MET A 150 2.56 -18.30 1.51
C MET A 150 1.82 -17.11 2.15
N THR A 151 1.27 -16.21 1.36
CA THR A 151 0.58 -15.01 1.83
C THR A 151 -0.92 -15.24 1.92
N SER A 152 -1.55 -14.76 2.99
CA SER A 152 -3.02 -14.70 3.04
C SER A 152 -3.52 -13.66 2.05
N LEU A 153 -4.21 -14.10 0.99
CA LEU A 153 -4.72 -13.23 -0.07
C LEU A 153 -6.25 -13.08 0.05
N VAL A 154 -6.72 -11.83 0.07
CA VAL A 154 -8.14 -11.49 0.02
C VAL A 154 -8.39 -10.65 -1.22
N PHE A 155 -9.33 -11.09 -2.06
CA PHE A 155 -9.68 -10.40 -3.30
C PHE A 155 -11.06 -9.76 -3.19
N LEU A 156 -11.15 -8.50 -3.56
CA LEU A 156 -12.40 -7.73 -3.54
C LEU A 156 -12.61 -7.05 -4.90
N ASN A 157 -13.84 -7.11 -5.40
CA ASN A 157 -14.21 -6.33 -6.58
C ASN A 157 -14.83 -5.01 -6.12
N THR A 158 -14.10 -3.92 -6.37
CA THR A 158 -14.53 -2.56 -5.99
C THR A 158 -13.87 -1.52 -6.87
N ASP A 159 -14.37 -0.31 -6.84
CA ASP A 159 -13.75 0.80 -7.57
C ASP A 159 -12.42 1.23 -6.95
N VAL A 160 -11.55 1.81 -7.76
CA VAL A 160 -10.25 2.36 -7.40
C VAL A 160 -10.25 3.85 -7.72
N CYS A 161 -9.51 4.64 -6.94
CA CYS A 161 -9.63 6.10 -6.91
C CYS A 161 -9.45 6.82 -8.26
N ARG A 162 -8.60 6.32 -9.18
CA ARG A 162 -8.43 6.90 -10.52
C ARG A 162 -9.06 5.99 -11.57
N SER A 163 -9.63 6.61 -12.62
CA SER A 163 -10.34 5.88 -13.67
C SER A 163 -9.47 4.86 -14.41
N GLU A 164 -8.21 5.17 -14.62
CA GLU A 164 -7.23 4.34 -15.32
C GLU A 164 -6.55 3.27 -14.46
N LEU A 165 -6.71 3.33 -13.14
CA LEU A 165 -6.22 2.30 -12.22
C LEU A 165 -7.18 1.12 -12.15
N LEU A 166 -6.67 -0.09 -12.28
CA LEU A 166 -7.41 -1.34 -12.33
C LEU A 166 -7.24 -2.20 -11.07
N VAL A 167 -6.17 -1.94 -10.30
CA VAL A 167 -5.84 -2.67 -9.09
C VAL A 167 -5.26 -1.74 -8.03
N GLU A 168 -5.59 -2.03 -6.78
CA GLU A 168 -5.00 -1.43 -5.59
C GLU A 168 -4.75 -2.53 -4.57
N ILE A 169 -3.64 -2.46 -3.83
CA ILE A 169 -3.27 -3.48 -2.86
C ILE A 169 -2.87 -2.79 -1.56
N GLU A 170 -3.38 -3.31 -0.44
CA GLU A 170 -2.95 -2.96 0.91
C GLU A 170 -2.57 -4.22 1.68
N GLY A 171 -1.85 -4.09 2.80
CA GLY A 171 -1.49 -5.29 3.53
C GLY A 171 -0.69 -5.07 4.80
N VAL A 172 -0.19 -6.20 5.30
CA VAL A 172 0.66 -6.27 6.47
C VAL A 172 1.85 -7.14 6.14
N ALA A 173 3.04 -6.68 6.50
CA ALA A 173 4.27 -7.44 6.39
C ALA A 173 4.96 -7.52 7.75
N SER A 174 5.49 -8.68 8.07
CA SER A 174 6.35 -8.95 9.22
C SER A 174 7.77 -9.29 8.77
N TYR A 175 8.71 -9.29 9.73
CA TYR A 175 10.12 -9.51 9.45
C TYR A 175 10.66 -10.52 10.45
N GLU A 176 11.40 -11.50 9.96
CA GLU A 176 12.13 -12.39 10.83
C GLU A 176 13.29 -11.64 11.50
N ASN A 177 13.34 -11.71 12.83
CA ASN A 177 14.51 -11.25 13.55
C ASN A 177 15.66 -12.21 13.24
N GLU A 178 16.77 -11.72 12.69
CA GLU A 178 18.01 -12.47 12.74
C GLU A 178 18.35 -12.73 14.22
N LYS A 179 18.14 -13.97 14.66
CA LYS A 179 18.60 -14.39 15.97
C LYS A 179 20.12 -14.25 15.96
N HIS A 180 20.64 -13.30 16.68
CA HIS A 180 22.06 -13.31 17.02
C HIS A 180 22.34 -14.61 17.81
N ASN A 181 22.95 -15.58 17.15
CA ASN A 181 23.58 -16.73 17.78
C ASN A 181 24.86 -16.29 18.49
#